data_e7230719dddd8dd325a8de97bbc60352
#
_entry.id   e7230719dddd8dd325a8de97bbc60352
#
_cell.length_a   1.000
_cell.length_b   1.000
_cell.length_c   1.000
_cell.angle_alpha   90.00
_cell.angle_beta   90.00
_cell.angle_gamma   90.00
#
_symmetry.space_group_name_H-M   'P 1'
#
loop_
_entity.id
_entity.type
_entity.pdbx_description
1 polymer ?
#
loop_
_entity_poly.entity_id
_entity_poly.type
_entity_poly.pdbx_seq_one_letter_code
_entity_poly.pdbx_strand_id
1 'polypeptide(L)'
;VKITIAFYKGKGDFVNAVVRWWTKSIYSHAELILPDELTWISISPSFNSKITRRLKLEIDYSEWDLINIEVSAEQYNVILAFFEETEGQGYDWAGMLLSQFLPCKIKHRERWYCSEWIAYALRIACVFDWRKMKMYDRQDLSPAALHDLIKNIQN
;
A
#
# COMPACT_ATOMS: atom_id res chain seq x y z
N VAL A 1 10.24 14.72 7.41
CA VAL A 1 9.58 13.66 8.18
C VAL A 1 9.80 12.35 7.45
N LYS A 2 10.29 11.34 8.15
CA LYS A 2 10.51 10.00 7.58
C LYS A 2 9.23 9.16 7.75
N ILE A 3 8.70 8.64 6.66
CA ILE A 3 7.71 7.56 6.63
C ILE A 3 8.35 6.31 6.04
N THR A 4 7.80 5.13 6.32
CA THR A 4 8.34 3.88 5.78
C THR A 4 7.22 3.07 5.15
N ILE A 5 7.46 2.52 3.96
CA ILE A 5 6.57 1.54 3.35
C ILE A 5 7.15 0.16 3.59
N ALA A 6 6.38 -0.70 4.21
CA ALA A 6 6.72 -2.09 4.50
C ALA A 6 6.04 -3.02 3.50
N PHE A 7 6.81 -3.93 2.90
CA PHE A 7 6.34 -4.92 1.92
C PHE A 7 6.50 -6.31 2.51
N TYR A 8 5.39 -7.03 2.68
CA TYR A 8 5.38 -8.36 3.26
C TYR A 8 5.75 -9.44 2.24
N LYS A 9 6.78 -10.20 2.57
CA LYS A 9 7.30 -11.34 1.78
C LYS A 9 7.27 -12.67 2.51
N GLY A 10 6.78 -12.68 3.76
CA GLY A 10 6.67 -13.90 4.56
C GLY A 10 5.69 -14.91 3.96
N LYS A 11 5.69 -16.13 4.49
CA LYS A 11 4.80 -17.20 3.99
C LYS A 11 3.32 -16.83 4.17
N GLY A 12 2.96 -16.21 5.32
CA GLY A 12 1.60 -15.79 5.63
C GLY A 12 0.58 -16.93 5.56
N ASP A 13 -0.68 -16.54 5.41
CA ASP A 13 -1.80 -17.47 5.24
C ASP A 13 -2.06 -17.82 3.75
N PHE A 14 -3.13 -18.58 3.52
CA PHE A 14 -3.56 -18.98 2.17
C PHE A 14 -3.82 -17.79 1.25
N VAL A 15 -4.36 -16.69 1.78
CA VAL A 15 -4.65 -15.47 1.00
C VAL A 15 -3.36 -14.85 0.49
N ASN A 16 -2.33 -14.76 1.35
CA ASN A 16 -1.01 -14.28 0.97
C ASN A 16 -0.38 -15.16 -0.13
N ALA A 17 -0.54 -16.47 -0.02
CA ALA A 17 -0.06 -17.41 -1.03
C ALA A 17 -0.75 -17.21 -2.39
N VAL A 18 -2.07 -17.00 -2.39
CA VAL A 18 -2.86 -16.72 -3.61
C VAL A 18 -2.43 -15.41 -4.25
N VAL A 19 -2.25 -14.33 -3.47
CA VAL A 19 -1.80 -13.04 -3.99
C VAL A 19 -0.42 -13.16 -4.63
N ARG A 20 0.55 -13.81 -3.99
CA ARG A 20 1.89 -14.02 -4.55
C ARG A 20 1.88 -14.84 -5.84
N TRP A 21 1.15 -15.96 -5.84
CA TRP A 21 1.01 -16.80 -7.02
C TRP A 21 0.43 -16.02 -8.20
N TRP A 22 -0.61 -15.23 -7.92
CA TRP A 22 -1.28 -14.46 -8.93
C TRP A 22 -0.44 -13.29 -9.47
N THR A 23 0.15 -12.48 -8.57
CA THR A 23 0.99 -11.34 -8.96
C THR A 23 2.38 -11.76 -9.45
N LYS A 24 2.70 -13.05 -9.40
CA LYS A 24 4.03 -13.61 -9.70
C LYS A 24 5.14 -12.88 -8.94
N SER A 25 4.87 -12.52 -7.69
CA SER A 25 5.74 -11.72 -6.84
C SER A 25 5.97 -12.38 -5.49
N ILE A 26 7.08 -12.01 -4.84
CA ILE A 26 7.34 -12.38 -3.45
C ILE A 26 6.47 -11.55 -2.48
N TYR A 27 6.00 -10.38 -2.89
CA TYR A 27 5.22 -9.49 -2.03
C TYR A 27 3.73 -9.75 -2.15
N SER A 28 3.08 -9.93 -0.99
CA SER A 28 1.63 -10.16 -0.91
C SER A 28 0.86 -9.03 -0.23
N HIS A 29 1.56 -8.12 0.46
CA HIS A 29 0.94 -7.05 1.22
C HIS A 29 1.88 -5.85 1.37
N ALA A 30 1.30 -4.66 1.62
CA ALA A 30 2.04 -3.45 1.91
C ALA A 30 1.37 -2.67 3.04
N GLU A 31 2.17 -2.01 3.89
CA GLU A 31 1.71 -1.16 4.98
C GLU A 31 2.51 0.14 5.04
N LEU A 32 1.90 1.20 5.56
CA LEU A 32 2.55 2.48 5.82
C LEU A 32 2.91 2.58 7.30
N ILE A 33 4.19 2.77 7.61
CA ILE A 33 4.69 2.98 8.97
C ILE A 33 4.86 4.47 9.21
N LEU A 34 4.28 4.96 10.29
CA LEU A 34 4.39 6.35 10.70
C LEU A 34 5.78 6.67 11.29
N PRO A 35 6.14 7.95 11.48
CA PRO A 35 7.44 8.39 11.97
C PRO A 35 7.81 7.87 13.37
N ASP A 36 6.84 7.44 14.17
CA ASP A 36 7.07 6.81 15.47
C ASP A 36 7.63 5.38 15.37
N GLU A 37 7.72 4.85 14.14
CA GLU A 37 8.19 3.49 13.81
C GLU A 37 7.36 2.35 14.43
N LEU A 38 6.35 2.68 15.21
CA LEU A 38 5.49 1.73 15.93
C LEU A 38 4.09 1.65 15.34
N THR A 39 3.55 2.78 14.84
CA THR A 39 2.20 2.85 14.30
C THR A 39 2.20 2.53 12.81
N TRP A 40 1.41 1.53 12.45
CA TRP A 40 1.24 1.05 11.09
C TRP A 40 -0.17 1.31 10.60
N ILE A 41 -0.31 1.88 9.41
CA ILE A 41 -1.58 1.97 8.71
C ILE A 41 -1.68 0.79 7.77
N SER A 42 -2.72 -0.01 7.97
CA SER A 42 -2.94 -1.26 7.25
C SER A 42 -4.38 -1.40 6.79
N ILE A 43 -4.54 -2.02 5.63
CA ILE A 43 -5.79 -2.64 5.21
C ILE A 43 -5.49 -4.06 4.74
N SER A 44 -5.90 -5.05 5.50
CA SER A 44 -5.59 -6.45 5.22
C SER A 44 -6.82 -7.34 5.40
N PRO A 45 -7.17 -8.15 4.40
CA PRO A 45 -8.27 -9.09 4.52
C PRO A 45 -8.08 -10.12 5.63
N SER A 46 -6.82 -10.49 5.90
CA SER A 46 -6.48 -11.54 6.87
C SER A 46 -6.51 -11.05 8.32
N PHE A 47 -6.32 -9.75 8.54
CA PHE A 47 -6.25 -9.19 9.89
C PHE A 47 -7.44 -8.30 10.22
N ASN A 48 -7.69 -7.31 9.39
CA ASN A 48 -8.84 -6.42 9.47
C ASN A 48 -9.19 -5.93 8.07
N SER A 49 -10.37 -6.30 7.57
CA SER A 49 -10.83 -5.91 6.25
C SER A 49 -11.18 -4.41 6.12
N LYS A 50 -10.71 -3.59 7.06
CA LYS A 50 -10.90 -2.14 7.08
C LYS A 50 -9.56 -1.43 7.25
N ILE A 51 -9.48 -0.21 6.72
CA ILE A 51 -8.34 0.67 6.95
C ILE A 51 -8.30 1.02 8.43
N THR A 52 -7.16 0.76 9.07
CA THR A 52 -6.99 0.98 10.50
C THR A 52 -5.54 1.23 10.88
N ARG A 53 -5.33 1.90 12.02
CA ARG A 53 -4.03 1.94 12.70
C ARG A 53 -3.87 0.71 13.56
N ARG A 54 -2.67 0.19 13.60
CA ARG A 54 -2.28 -0.85 14.55
C ARG A 54 -0.87 -0.61 15.06
N LEU A 55 -0.60 -1.04 16.28
CA LEU A 55 0.75 -1.09 16.81
C LEU A 55 1.39 -2.43 16.39
N LYS A 56 2.61 -2.34 15.88
CA LYS A 56 3.44 -3.51 15.64
C LYS A 56 4.67 -3.41 16.53
N LEU A 57 4.62 -4.10 17.66
CA LEU A 57 5.65 -4.04 18.70
C LEU A 57 6.95 -4.75 18.30
N GLU A 58 6.85 -5.77 17.42
CA GLU A 58 8.00 -6.52 16.94
C GLU A 58 7.95 -6.65 15.43
N ILE A 59 9.02 -6.25 14.75
CA ILE A 59 9.20 -6.40 13.31
C ILE A 59 10.12 -7.59 13.08
N ASP A 60 9.62 -8.63 12.46
CA ASP A 60 10.48 -9.64 11.87
C ASP A 60 10.96 -9.16 10.50
N TYR A 61 12.14 -8.56 10.49
CA TYR A 61 12.77 -8.04 9.27
C TYR A 61 13.00 -9.13 8.20
N SER A 62 13.02 -10.41 8.57
CA SER A 62 13.13 -11.50 7.60
C SER A 62 11.89 -11.62 6.71
N GLU A 63 10.73 -11.19 7.20
CA GLU A 63 9.45 -11.23 6.49
C GLU A 63 9.05 -9.93 5.80
N TRP A 64 9.80 -8.85 6.01
CA TRP A 64 9.48 -7.53 5.47
C TRP A 64 10.66 -6.87 4.79
N ASP A 65 10.42 -6.25 3.65
CA ASP A 65 11.32 -5.27 3.05
C ASP A 65 10.79 -3.87 3.32
N LEU A 66 11.67 -2.99 3.80
CA LEU A 66 11.32 -1.64 4.22
C LEU A 66 11.94 -0.61 3.27
N ILE A 67 11.13 0.36 2.82
CA ILE A 67 11.60 1.50 2.02
C ILE A 67 11.26 2.79 2.77
N ASN A 68 12.29 3.53 3.15
CA ASN A 68 12.14 4.83 3.79
C ASN A 68 11.92 5.91 2.74
N ILE A 69 11.00 6.84 3.03
CA ILE A 69 10.67 7.98 2.17
C ILE A 69 10.69 9.24 3.03
N GLU A 70 11.49 10.22 2.61
CA GLU A 70 11.47 11.55 3.22
C GLU A 70 10.34 12.38 2.61
N VAL A 71 9.50 12.92 3.46
CA VAL A 71 8.36 13.78 3.09
C VAL A 71 8.41 15.10 3.86
N SER A 72 7.86 16.16 3.30
CA SER A 72 7.69 17.40 4.04
C SER A 72 6.61 17.28 5.13
N ALA A 73 6.54 18.21 6.06
CA ALA A 73 5.50 18.23 7.07
C ALA A 73 4.11 18.38 6.44
N GLU A 74 3.99 19.18 5.38
CA GLU A 74 2.75 19.38 4.64
C GLU A 74 2.31 18.09 3.95
N GLN A 75 3.23 17.39 3.29
CA GLN A 75 2.96 16.10 2.64
C GLN A 75 2.50 15.05 3.65
N TYR A 76 3.16 15.01 4.81
CA TYR A 76 2.77 14.10 5.89
C TYR A 76 1.36 14.41 6.41
N ASN A 77 1.03 15.68 6.61
CA ASN A 77 -0.31 16.08 7.04
C ASN A 77 -1.40 15.70 6.01
N VAL A 78 -1.11 15.80 4.72
CA VAL A 78 -2.03 15.35 3.66
C VAL A 78 -2.25 13.83 3.74
N ILE A 79 -1.20 13.05 3.97
CA ILE A 79 -1.31 11.58 4.14
C ILE A 79 -2.17 11.25 5.36
N LEU A 80 -1.97 11.94 6.49
CA LEU A 80 -2.77 11.72 7.70
C LEU A 80 -4.24 12.11 7.51
N ALA A 81 -4.51 13.25 6.88
CA ALA A 81 -5.88 13.68 6.59
C ALA A 81 -6.59 12.66 5.69
N PHE A 82 -5.91 12.12 4.70
CA PHE A 82 -6.46 11.06 3.86
C PHE A 82 -6.72 9.77 4.65
N PHE A 83 -5.83 9.42 5.59
CA PHE A 83 -6.10 8.29 6.47
C PHE A 83 -7.37 8.53 7.30
N GLU A 84 -7.52 9.70 7.92
CA GLU A 84 -8.69 10.04 8.73
C GLU A 84 -10.00 10.00 7.92
N GLU A 85 -9.95 10.46 6.66
CA GLU A 85 -11.09 10.39 5.74
C GLU A 85 -11.49 8.95 5.37
N THR A 86 -10.50 8.06 5.27
CA THR A 86 -10.69 6.68 4.79
C THR A 86 -10.69 5.64 5.89
N GLU A 87 -10.43 6.02 7.14
CA GLU A 87 -10.43 5.08 8.28
C GLU A 87 -11.77 4.33 8.37
N GLY A 88 -11.70 3.03 8.50
CA GLY A 88 -12.88 2.17 8.56
C GLY A 88 -13.48 1.78 7.21
N GLN A 89 -13.03 2.34 6.10
CA GLN A 89 -13.43 1.89 4.76
C GLN A 89 -12.95 0.46 4.47
N GLY A 90 -13.75 -0.29 3.71
CA GLY A 90 -13.55 -1.72 3.51
C GLY A 90 -12.50 -2.08 2.47
N TYR A 91 -12.12 -3.37 2.47
CA TYR A 91 -11.23 -3.95 1.48
C TYR A 91 -11.96 -4.22 0.16
N ASP A 92 -11.35 -3.88 -0.96
CA ASP A 92 -11.89 -4.14 -2.31
C ASP A 92 -11.39 -5.47 -2.88
N TRP A 93 -12.01 -6.56 -2.45
CA TRP A 93 -11.76 -7.88 -3.00
C TRP A 93 -12.10 -8.00 -4.49
N ALA A 94 -13.24 -7.44 -4.87
CA ALA A 94 -13.71 -7.52 -6.24
C ALA A 94 -12.81 -6.70 -7.18
N GLY A 95 -12.43 -5.48 -6.78
CA GLY A 95 -11.49 -4.65 -7.53
C GLY A 95 -10.14 -5.32 -7.69
N MET A 96 -9.58 -5.89 -6.62
CA MET A 96 -8.30 -6.60 -6.68
C MET A 96 -8.33 -7.79 -7.66
N LEU A 97 -9.38 -8.61 -7.60
CA LEU A 97 -9.50 -9.78 -8.47
C LEU A 97 -9.83 -9.41 -9.91
N LEU A 98 -10.75 -8.47 -10.12
CA LEU A 98 -11.23 -8.09 -11.46
C LEU A 98 -10.22 -7.22 -12.21
N SER A 99 -9.44 -6.39 -11.51
CA SER A 99 -8.43 -5.52 -12.13
C SER A 99 -7.38 -6.29 -12.92
N GLN A 100 -7.16 -7.54 -12.55
CA GLN A 100 -6.19 -8.43 -13.20
C GLN A 100 -6.76 -9.18 -14.41
N PHE A 101 -8.09 -9.36 -14.49
CA PHE A 101 -8.72 -10.17 -15.54
C PHE A 101 -9.48 -9.37 -16.59
N LEU A 102 -9.99 -8.20 -16.20
CA LEU A 102 -10.84 -7.42 -17.08
C LEU A 102 -10.26 -6.01 -17.29
N PRO A 103 -10.25 -5.51 -18.54
CA PRO A 103 -9.89 -4.11 -18.81
C PRO A 103 -10.94 -3.11 -18.29
N CYS A 104 -11.99 -3.61 -17.61
CA CYS A 104 -13.07 -2.80 -17.07
C CYS A 104 -12.78 -2.38 -15.64
N LYS A 105 -12.59 -1.09 -15.44
CA LYS A 105 -12.32 -0.47 -14.14
C LYS A 105 -13.63 -0.25 -13.39
N ILE A 106 -14.04 -1.24 -12.57
CA ILE A 106 -15.14 -1.04 -11.63
C ILE A 106 -14.52 -0.54 -10.32
N LYS A 107 -14.50 0.77 -10.13
CA LYS A 107 -14.02 1.38 -8.90
C LYS A 107 -15.16 1.52 -7.90
N HIS A 108 -15.10 0.79 -6.79
CA HIS A 108 -15.94 1.08 -5.62
C HIS A 108 -15.33 2.24 -4.84
N ARG A 109 -15.99 3.37 -4.76
CA ARG A 109 -15.48 4.62 -4.17
C ARG A 109 -15.05 4.54 -2.70
N GLU A 110 -15.45 3.49 -1.99
CA GLU A 110 -15.25 3.32 -0.54
C GLU A 110 -14.52 2.02 -0.20
N ARG A 111 -13.78 1.45 -1.15
CA ARG A 111 -13.04 0.21 -0.96
C ARG A 111 -11.64 0.34 -1.55
N TRP A 112 -10.68 -0.21 -0.84
CA TRP A 112 -9.27 -0.12 -1.16
C TRP A 112 -8.59 -1.47 -1.01
N TYR A 113 -7.52 -1.71 -1.76
CA TYR A 113 -6.51 -2.70 -1.38
C TYR A 113 -5.21 -2.00 -0.93
N CYS A 114 -4.35 -2.70 -0.21
CA CYS A 114 -3.25 -2.10 0.54
C CYS A 114 -2.33 -1.20 -0.30
N SER A 115 -1.83 -1.69 -1.43
CA SER A 115 -0.92 -0.94 -2.29
C SER A 115 -1.61 0.20 -3.05
N GLU A 116 -2.89 0.06 -3.40
CA GLU A 116 -3.67 1.15 -4.01
C GLU A 116 -3.83 2.32 -3.04
N TRP A 117 -4.21 2.02 -1.78
CA TRP A 117 -4.38 3.05 -0.76
C TRP A 117 -3.07 3.83 -0.54
N ILE A 118 -1.95 3.12 -0.38
CA ILE A 118 -0.63 3.73 -0.19
C ILE A 118 -0.25 4.58 -1.41
N ALA A 119 -0.39 4.04 -2.62
CA ALA A 119 -0.07 4.76 -3.84
C ALA A 119 -0.90 6.04 -3.99
N TYR A 120 -2.19 5.97 -3.64
CA TYR A 120 -3.06 7.14 -3.69
C TYR A 120 -2.68 8.18 -2.64
N ALA A 121 -2.39 7.77 -1.40
CA ALA A 121 -1.91 8.65 -0.34
C ALA A 121 -0.64 9.41 -0.75
N LEU A 122 0.36 8.71 -1.29
CA LEU A 122 1.58 9.32 -1.79
C LEU A 122 1.32 10.27 -2.97
N ARG A 123 0.36 9.94 -3.84
CA ARG A 123 -0.01 10.76 -4.99
C ARG A 123 -0.65 12.08 -4.57
N ILE A 124 -1.68 12.06 -3.74
CA ILE A 124 -2.38 13.29 -3.31
C ILE A 124 -1.48 14.21 -2.49
N ALA A 125 -0.53 13.62 -1.75
CA ALA A 125 0.51 14.35 -1.03
C ALA A 125 1.64 14.87 -1.95
N CYS A 126 1.59 14.60 -3.25
CA CYS A 126 2.63 14.99 -4.20
C CYS A 126 4.04 14.59 -3.75
N VAL A 127 4.19 13.39 -3.15
CA VAL A 127 5.49 12.90 -2.65
C VAL A 127 6.47 12.69 -3.79
N PHE A 128 5.97 12.27 -4.94
CA PHE A 128 6.75 12.07 -6.16
C PHE A 128 6.19 12.87 -7.33
N ASP A 129 7.03 13.19 -8.33
CA ASP A 129 6.57 13.79 -9.59
C ASP A 129 5.87 12.74 -10.47
N TRP A 130 4.56 12.59 -10.27
CA TRP A 130 3.72 11.64 -11.00
C TRP A 130 3.60 11.92 -12.49
N ARG A 131 4.02 13.11 -12.98
CA ARG A 131 4.04 13.44 -14.42
C ARG A 131 5.11 12.65 -15.15
N LYS A 132 6.23 12.36 -14.47
CA LYS A 132 7.29 11.48 -14.98
C LYS A 132 6.86 10.01 -15.01
N MET A 133 5.76 9.71 -14.35
CA MET A 133 5.25 8.35 -14.11
C MET A 133 3.99 8.05 -14.91
N LYS A 134 3.88 8.56 -16.16
CA LYS A 134 2.73 8.29 -17.07
C LYS A 134 2.40 6.81 -17.27
N MET A 135 3.31 5.92 -16.91
CA MET A 135 3.07 4.46 -16.93
C MET A 135 2.17 3.95 -15.82
N TYR A 136 1.91 4.75 -14.78
CA TYR A 136 1.29 4.29 -13.53
C TYR A 136 -0.08 4.92 -13.23
N ASP A 137 -0.76 5.40 -14.24
CA ASP A 137 -2.20 5.72 -14.17
C ASP A 137 -3.03 4.41 -14.04
N ARG A 138 -2.35 3.34 -13.60
CA ARG A 138 -2.94 2.03 -13.38
C ARG A 138 -3.46 1.97 -11.94
N GLN A 139 -4.76 1.84 -11.85
CA GLN A 139 -5.49 1.50 -10.63
C GLN A 139 -5.17 0.05 -10.14
N ASP A 140 -4.16 -0.60 -10.72
CA ASP A 140 -3.85 -2.04 -10.56
C ASP A 140 -2.46 -2.23 -9.93
N LEU A 141 -2.02 -1.33 -9.05
CA LEU A 141 -0.71 -1.41 -8.43
C LEU A 141 -0.68 -2.54 -7.40
N SER A 142 -0.20 -3.71 -7.82
CA SER A 142 0.13 -4.78 -6.87
C SER A 142 1.23 -4.32 -5.87
N PRO A 143 1.37 -4.95 -4.70
CA PRO A 143 2.45 -4.63 -3.77
C PRO A 143 3.84 -4.64 -4.41
N ALA A 144 4.11 -5.57 -5.33
CA ALA A 144 5.35 -5.62 -6.09
C ALA A 144 5.53 -4.43 -7.01
N ALA A 145 4.48 -4.08 -7.77
CA ALA A 145 4.53 -2.93 -8.68
C ALA A 145 4.75 -1.62 -7.91
N LEU A 146 4.14 -1.47 -6.74
CA LEU A 146 4.39 -0.33 -5.86
C LEU A 146 5.83 -0.31 -5.34
N HIS A 147 6.37 -1.47 -4.92
CA HIS A 147 7.74 -1.59 -4.47
C HIS A 147 8.74 -1.16 -5.55
N ASP A 148 8.61 -1.71 -6.76
CA ASP A 148 9.50 -1.41 -7.88
C ASP A 148 9.39 0.04 -8.31
N LEU A 149 8.18 0.57 -8.29
CA LEU A 149 7.91 1.96 -8.57
C LEU A 149 8.69 2.90 -7.64
N ILE A 150 8.56 2.71 -6.33
CA ILE A 150 9.23 3.56 -5.33
C ILE A 150 10.75 3.44 -5.49
N LYS A 151 11.28 2.24 -5.66
CA LYS A 151 12.72 2.03 -5.86
C LYS A 151 13.26 2.72 -7.13
N ASN A 152 12.52 2.66 -8.22
CA ASN A 152 12.94 3.31 -9.47
C ASN A 152 12.91 4.83 -9.41
N ILE A 153 12.15 5.42 -8.49
CA ILE A 153 12.12 6.88 -8.31
C ILE A 153 13.25 7.36 -7.41
N GLN A 154 13.65 6.54 -6.44
CA GLN A 154 14.72 6.88 -5.49
C GLN A 154 16.14 6.71 -6.08
N ASN A 155 16.27 5.96 -7.18
CA ASN A 155 17.52 5.79 -7.94
C ASN A 155 17.66 6.85 -9.04
#